data_69fa2fd5b75499c77b8189e5b28d52a0
#
_entry.id   69fa2fd5b75499c77b8189e5b28d52a0
#
_cell.length_a   1.000
_cell.length_b   1.000
_cell.length_c   1.000
_cell.angle_alpha   90.00
_cell.angle_beta   90.00
_cell.angle_gamma   90.00
#
_symmetry.space_group_name_H-M   'P 1'
#
loop_
_entity.id
_entity.type
_entity.pdbx_description
1 polymer ?
#
loop_
_entity_poly.entity_id
_entity_poly.type
_entity_poly.pdbx_seq_one_letter_code
_entity_poly.pdbx_strand_id
1 'polypeptide(L)'
;MIFSNQIDLVMILSLVFSLAVGYFIFVPEPFKSKYYCKSLDSPRISEILLYSILAVFIFMLMDLQTDISNFLGLNPSLNYDRYMLMLEGNKVSYFQSLATPMLTYFSGVVYLLGFSFLLIFTFVVLLYTQNTEVLKEYAMAFTFIYLAAYTFYILFPVDVAGHVLPGMTPLLYQLSPPAILRILTFCDPGLKNSFPSLHAALSVMATLFILFRTDLRRYKVFAVGTTIFILFAILYLGIHWITDMIGGIILAFAAYFVATRISKTRFKDEDIHLYMR
;
A
#
# COMPACT_ATOMS: atom_id res chain seq x y z
N MET A 1 -1.62 -25.64 15.85
CA MET A 1 -1.45 -25.70 14.40
C MET A 1 -2.77 -25.54 13.64
N ILE A 2 -3.87 -26.19 14.05
CA ILE A 2 -5.18 -26.15 13.36
C ILE A 2 -5.85 -24.76 13.41
N PHE A 3 -5.74 -24.03 14.52
CA PHE A 3 -6.34 -22.68 14.67
C PHE A 3 -5.69 -21.58 13.80
N SER A 4 -4.44 -21.74 13.42
CA SER A 4 -3.70 -20.83 12.54
C SER A 4 -4.30 -20.79 11.14
N ASN A 5 -4.60 -21.95 10.57
CA ASN A 5 -5.13 -22.04 9.21
C ASN A 5 -6.57 -21.54 9.10
N GLN A 6 -7.35 -21.58 10.18
CA GLN A 6 -8.74 -21.09 10.17
C GLN A 6 -8.81 -19.56 10.15
N ILE A 7 -7.93 -18.86 10.86
CA ILE A 7 -7.93 -17.39 10.88
C ILE A 7 -7.44 -16.84 9.53
N ASP A 8 -6.41 -17.45 8.95
CA ASP A 8 -5.93 -17.08 7.62
C ASP A 8 -7.03 -17.28 6.58
N LEU A 9 -7.77 -18.38 6.66
CA LEU A 9 -8.91 -18.66 5.79
C LEU A 9 -10.03 -17.62 5.95
N VAL A 10 -10.38 -17.25 7.19
CA VAL A 10 -11.42 -16.25 7.47
C VAL A 10 -11.02 -14.88 6.90
N MET A 11 -9.76 -14.49 7.02
CA MET A 11 -9.28 -13.22 6.45
C MET A 11 -9.35 -13.22 4.93
N ILE A 12 -8.89 -14.30 4.28
CA ILE A 12 -8.97 -14.45 2.82
C ILE A 12 -10.42 -14.42 2.36
N LEU A 13 -11.30 -15.19 3.01
CA LEU A 13 -12.72 -15.22 2.67
C LEU A 13 -13.40 -13.86 2.88
N SER A 14 -13.04 -13.13 3.95
CA SER A 14 -13.54 -11.78 4.20
C SER A 14 -13.10 -10.79 3.13
N LEU A 15 -11.86 -10.88 2.68
CA LEU A 15 -11.32 -10.06 1.61
C LEU A 15 -12.01 -10.39 0.27
N VAL A 16 -12.11 -11.67 -0.09
CA VAL A 16 -12.80 -12.11 -1.31
C VAL A 16 -14.26 -11.69 -1.31
N PHE A 17 -14.95 -11.85 -0.19
CA PHE A 17 -16.33 -11.40 -0.02
C PHE A 17 -16.45 -9.87 -0.19
N SER A 18 -15.55 -9.11 0.44
CA SER A 18 -15.52 -7.65 0.32
C SER A 18 -15.28 -7.20 -1.11
N LEU A 19 -14.37 -7.87 -1.84
CA LEU A 19 -14.10 -7.59 -3.26
C LEU A 19 -15.34 -7.88 -4.13
N ALA A 20 -16.02 -9.00 -3.89
CA ALA A 20 -17.25 -9.34 -4.58
C ALA A 20 -18.36 -8.31 -4.33
N VAL A 21 -18.59 -7.95 -3.06
CA VAL A 21 -19.59 -6.93 -2.68
C VAL A 21 -19.22 -5.57 -3.29
N GLY A 22 -17.93 -5.18 -3.23
CA GLY A 22 -17.44 -3.95 -3.83
C GLY A 22 -17.67 -3.91 -5.34
N TYR A 23 -17.51 -5.03 -6.04
CA TYR A 23 -17.78 -5.14 -7.45
C TYR A 23 -19.23 -4.77 -7.78
N PHE A 24 -20.22 -5.32 -7.05
CA PHE A 24 -21.63 -5.01 -7.26
C PHE A 24 -22.01 -3.57 -6.86
N ILE A 25 -21.33 -2.99 -5.87
CA ILE A 25 -21.65 -1.63 -5.39
C ILE A 25 -21.04 -0.55 -6.28
N PHE A 26 -19.79 -0.74 -6.70
CA PHE A 26 -18.98 0.32 -7.31
C PHE A 26 -18.87 0.22 -8.82
N VAL A 27 -19.00 -0.99 -9.39
CA VAL A 27 -18.93 -1.18 -10.83
C VAL A 27 -20.30 -0.93 -11.47
N PRO A 28 -20.43 0.03 -12.39
CA PRO A 28 -21.67 0.26 -13.11
C PRO A 28 -21.97 -0.94 -14.03
N GLU A 29 -23.21 -1.42 -13.98
CA GLU A 29 -23.71 -2.48 -14.86
C GLU A 29 -22.84 -3.75 -14.89
N PRO A 30 -22.64 -4.40 -13.73
CA PRO A 30 -21.66 -5.48 -13.55
C PRO A 30 -21.88 -6.70 -14.46
N PHE A 31 -23.04 -6.82 -15.11
CA PHE A 31 -23.41 -7.96 -15.98
C PHE A 31 -23.51 -7.60 -17.46
N LYS A 32 -23.32 -6.33 -17.86
CA LYS A 32 -23.35 -5.98 -19.28
C LYS A 32 -21.99 -6.20 -19.95
N SER A 33 -21.97 -7.20 -20.85
CA SER A 33 -20.78 -7.68 -21.55
C SER A 33 -20.14 -6.68 -22.54
N LYS A 34 -20.56 -5.43 -22.56
CA LYS A 34 -20.06 -4.42 -23.53
C LYS A 34 -18.55 -4.17 -23.41
N TYR A 35 -17.96 -4.60 -22.31
CA TYR A 35 -16.53 -4.44 -22.03
C TYR A 35 -15.72 -5.74 -22.17
N TYR A 36 -16.37 -6.89 -22.40
CA TYR A 36 -15.71 -8.20 -22.33
C TYR A 36 -14.94 -8.61 -23.60
N CYS A 37 -15.00 -7.86 -24.68
CA CYS A 37 -14.50 -8.36 -25.98
C CYS A 37 -13.71 -7.36 -26.84
N LYS A 38 -12.91 -6.49 -26.22
CA LYS A 38 -11.81 -5.91 -26.97
C LYS A 38 -10.56 -6.68 -26.58
N SER A 39 -9.97 -7.39 -27.55
CA SER A 39 -8.77 -8.19 -27.35
C SER A 39 -7.74 -7.40 -26.54
N LEU A 40 -7.41 -7.90 -25.37
CA LEU A 40 -6.24 -7.47 -24.64
C LEU A 40 -5.04 -7.74 -25.56
N ASP A 41 -4.50 -6.70 -26.18
CA ASP A 41 -3.31 -6.84 -27.01
C ASP A 41 -2.18 -7.47 -26.20
N SER A 42 -1.65 -8.59 -26.68
CA SER A 42 -0.69 -9.43 -25.96
C SER A 42 0.56 -8.66 -25.44
N PRO A 43 1.09 -7.61 -26.12
CA PRO A 43 2.21 -6.83 -25.63
C PRO A 43 1.90 -6.03 -24.36
N ARG A 44 0.65 -5.56 -24.18
CA ARG A 44 0.25 -4.77 -23.02
C ARG A 44 0.06 -5.64 -21.76
N ILE A 45 -0.40 -6.87 -21.93
CA ILE A 45 -0.50 -7.82 -20.83
C ILE A 45 0.88 -8.18 -20.29
N SER A 46 1.86 -8.42 -21.18
CA SER A 46 3.22 -8.76 -20.77
C SER A 46 3.90 -7.64 -19.98
N GLU A 47 3.64 -6.37 -20.31
CA GLU A 47 4.15 -5.23 -19.55
C GLU A 47 3.51 -5.13 -18.15
N ILE A 48 2.18 -5.30 -18.05
CA ILE A 48 1.47 -5.30 -16.75
C ILE A 48 1.99 -6.45 -15.87
N LEU A 49 2.14 -7.64 -16.45
CA LEU A 49 2.70 -8.79 -15.75
C LEU A 49 4.12 -8.52 -15.28
N LEU A 50 4.97 -7.91 -16.12
CA LEU A 50 6.34 -7.58 -15.76
C LEU A 50 6.40 -6.67 -14.52
N TYR A 51 5.65 -5.56 -14.51
CA TYR A 51 5.61 -4.66 -13.36
C TYR A 51 4.99 -5.29 -12.11
N SER A 52 3.96 -6.13 -12.31
CA SER A 52 3.33 -6.85 -11.19
C SER A 52 4.28 -7.90 -10.60
N ILE A 53 4.99 -8.66 -11.44
CA ILE A 53 6.00 -9.63 -11.00
C ILE A 53 7.15 -8.90 -10.29
N LEU A 54 7.61 -7.77 -10.83
CA LEU A 54 8.67 -6.98 -10.22
C LEU A 54 8.25 -6.45 -8.84
N ALA A 55 7.02 -5.95 -8.70
CA ALA A 55 6.49 -5.51 -7.41
C ALA A 55 6.41 -6.66 -6.39
N VAL A 56 5.94 -7.84 -6.81
CA VAL A 56 5.92 -9.04 -5.95
C VAL A 56 7.34 -9.47 -5.59
N PHE A 57 8.27 -9.45 -6.54
CA PHE A 57 9.67 -9.78 -6.31
C PHE A 57 10.31 -8.83 -5.28
N ILE A 58 10.09 -7.52 -5.41
CA ILE A 58 10.59 -6.54 -4.44
C ILE A 58 9.98 -6.78 -3.05
N PHE A 59 8.68 -7.11 -2.98
CA PHE A 59 8.05 -7.49 -1.72
C PHE A 59 8.71 -8.73 -1.10
N MET A 60 9.03 -9.75 -1.90
CA MET A 60 9.75 -10.95 -1.43
C MET A 60 11.18 -10.65 -0.96
N LEU A 61 11.83 -9.59 -1.50
CA LEU A 61 13.15 -9.16 -1.03
C LEU A 61 13.13 -8.59 0.40
N MET A 62 11.96 -8.25 0.95
CA MET A 62 11.87 -7.75 2.31
C MET A 62 12.37 -8.75 3.34
N ASP A 63 12.19 -10.04 3.10
CA ASP A 63 12.76 -11.09 3.96
C ASP A 63 14.29 -11.10 3.98
N LEU A 64 14.92 -10.66 2.88
CA LEU A 64 16.37 -10.60 2.74
C LEU A 64 16.96 -9.28 3.22
N GLN A 65 16.14 -8.38 3.78
CA GLN A 65 16.58 -7.05 4.19
C GLN A 65 17.77 -7.10 5.17
N THR A 66 17.69 -7.98 6.18
CA THR A 66 18.75 -8.13 7.17
C THR A 66 20.03 -8.65 6.56
N ASP A 67 19.95 -9.64 5.66
CA ASP A 67 21.10 -10.22 4.99
C ASP A 67 21.77 -9.21 4.05
N ILE A 68 20.97 -8.43 3.32
CA ILE A 68 21.47 -7.36 2.45
C ILE A 68 22.14 -6.26 3.28
N SER A 69 21.54 -5.85 4.40
CA SER A 69 22.15 -4.85 5.29
C SER A 69 23.51 -5.33 5.83
N ASN A 70 23.60 -6.60 6.24
CA ASN A 70 24.85 -7.20 6.69
C ASN A 70 25.90 -7.28 5.57
N PHE A 71 25.47 -7.68 4.36
CA PHE A 71 26.35 -7.74 3.18
C PHE A 71 26.92 -6.36 2.81
N LEU A 72 26.11 -5.31 2.93
CA LEU A 72 26.52 -3.93 2.69
C LEU A 72 27.39 -3.35 3.83
N GLY A 73 27.64 -4.13 4.89
CA GLY A 73 28.40 -3.68 6.06
C GLY A 73 27.67 -2.61 6.89
N LEU A 74 26.35 -2.51 6.73
CA LEU A 74 25.53 -1.60 7.53
C LEU A 74 25.38 -2.15 8.94
N ASN A 75 25.58 -1.29 9.93
CA ASN A 75 25.45 -1.71 11.33
C ASN A 75 23.97 -2.04 11.62
N PRO A 76 23.60 -3.29 12.02
CA PRO A 76 22.24 -3.66 12.35
C PRO A 76 21.67 -2.88 13.55
N SER A 77 22.56 -2.27 14.36
CA SER A 77 22.18 -1.43 15.51
C SER A 77 21.92 0.02 15.13
N LEU A 78 22.10 0.41 13.86
CA LEU A 78 21.72 1.75 13.42
C LEU A 78 20.20 1.88 13.55
N ASN A 79 19.80 2.93 14.22
CA ASN A 79 18.44 3.28 14.51
C ASN A 79 18.31 4.80 14.45
N TYR A 80 17.37 5.26 13.68
CA TYR A 80 17.16 6.68 13.44
C TYR A 80 15.99 7.27 14.24
N ASP A 81 15.43 6.54 15.20
CA ASP A 81 14.32 6.96 16.06
C ASP A 81 14.56 8.29 16.76
N ARG A 82 15.83 8.54 17.15
CA ARG A 82 16.22 9.80 17.78
C ARG A 82 15.95 11.01 16.87
N TYR A 83 16.09 10.85 15.55
CA TYR A 83 15.78 11.92 14.61
C TYR A 83 14.29 12.14 14.51
N MET A 84 13.48 11.05 14.53
CA MET A 84 12.02 11.17 14.58
C MET A 84 11.55 11.87 15.85
N LEU A 85 12.11 11.50 17.00
CA LEU A 85 11.85 12.19 18.27
C LEU A 85 12.23 13.67 18.24
N MET A 86 13.33 14.04 17.60
CA MET A 86 13.74 15.44 17.46
C MET A 86 12.79 16.24 16.55
N LEU A 87 12.26 15.62 15.49
CA LEU A 87 11.39 16.27 14.52
C LEU A 87 9.97 16.48 15.04
N GLU A 88 9.37 15.47 15.68
CA GLU A 88 7.96 15.53 16.06
C GLU A 88 7.68 15.39 17.56
N GLY A 89 8.69 15.01 18.35
CA GLY A 89 8.52 14.79 19.77
C GLY A 89 7.50 13.70 20.07
N ASN A 90 6.60 13.96 21.02
CA ASN A 90 5.55 13.01 21.45
C ASN A 90 4.18 13.28 20.80
N LYS A 91 4.12 14.01 19.67
CA LYS A 91 2.84 14.45 19.08
C LYS A 91 1.95 13.31 18.62
N VAL A 92 2.54 12.24 18.09
CA VAL A 92 1.76 11.09 17.61
C VAL A 92 1.02 10.38 18.74
N SER A 93 1.49 10.43 19.96
CA SER A 93 0.81 9.79 21.10
C SER A 93 -0.57 10.38 21.41
N TYR A 94 -0.83 11.63 21.01
CA TYR A 94 -2.15 12.24 21.17
C TYR A 94 -3.26 11.48 20.42
N PHE A 95 -2.94 10.77 19.35
CA PHE A 95 -3.93 9.93 18.67
C PHE A 95 -4.43 8.79 19.55
N GLN A 96 -3.60 8.26 20.44
CA GLN A 96 -4.00 7.20 21.38
C GLN A 96 -4.79 7.71 22.59
N SER A 97 -4.86 9.01 22.83
CA SER A 97 -5.78 9.56 23.84
C SER A 97 -7.27 9.29 23.52
N LEU A 98 -7.56 8.98 22.24
CA LEU A 98 -8.88 8.59 21.76
C LEU A 98 -9.14 7.07 21.91
N ALA A 99 -8.24 6.31 22.53
CA ALA A 99 -8.29 4.87 22.53
C ALA A 99 -9.53 4.32 23.24
N THR A 100 -10.32 3.58 22.49
CA THR A 100 -11.43 2.77 22.99
C THR A 100 -11.37 1.40 22.31
N PRO A 101 -11.86 0.32 22.96
CA PRO A 101 -11.84 -1.01 22.37
C PRO A 101 -12.51 -1.03 20.97
N MET A 102 -13.66 -0.36 20.82
CA MET A 102 -14.41 -0.32 19.56
C MET A 102 -13.61 0.36 18.45
N LEU A 103 -13.03 1.54 18.72
CA LEU A 103 -12.21 2.28 17.76
C LEU A 103 -10.95 1.49 17.38
N THR A 104 -10.35 0.79 18.34
CA THR A 104 -9.14 0.01 18.11
C THR A 104 -9.42 -1.20 17.20
N TYR A 105 -10.50 -1.95 17.46
CA TYR A 105 -10.91 -3.05 16.57
C TYR A 105 -11.26 -2.54 15.17
N PHE A 106 -12.03 -1.45 15.08
CA PHE A 106 -12.40 -0.87 13.79
C PHE A 106 -11.17 -0.38 13.02
N SER A 107 -10.24 0.30 13.69
CA SER A 107 -8.99 0.74 13.07
C SER A 107 -8.13 -0.43 12.59
N GLY A 108 -8.06 -1.51 13.36
CA GLY A 108 -7.39 -2.75 12.95
C GLY A 108 -8.03 -3.40 11.72
N VAL A 109 -9.35 -3.44 11.65
CA VAL A 109 -10.09 -3.96 10.47
C VAL A 109 -9.81 -3.09 9.24
N VAL A 110 -9.89 -1.77 9.36
CA VAL A 110 -9.61 -0.86 8.22
C VAL A 110 -8.16 -0.94 7.80
N TYR A 111 -7.24 -1.06 8.75
CA TYR A 111 -5.82 -1.24 8.45
C TYR A 111 -5.55 -2.54 7.68
N LEU A 112 -6.12 -3.67 8.09
CA LEU A 112 -5.86 -4.97 7.47
C LEU A 112 -6.70 -5.19 6.21
N LEU A 113 -8.02 -5.05 6.32
CA LEU A 113 -8.94 -5.37 5.23
C LEU A 113 -9.22 -4.17 4.32
N GLY A 114 -9.41 -2.98 4.89
CA GLY A 114 -9.69 -1.77 4.11
C GLY A 114 -8.51 -1.38 3.22
N PHE A 115 -7.29 -1.47 3.74
CA PHE A 115 -6.07 -1.23 2.95
C PHE A 115 -5.91 -2.25 1.81
N SER A 116 -5.99 -3.54 2.13
CA SER A 116 -5.89 -4.61 1.12
C SER A 116 -7.00 -4.51 0.08
N PHE A 117 -8.23 -4.23 0.51
CA PHE A 117 -9.36 -4.00 -0.37
C PHE A 117 -9.08 -2.83 -1.31
N LEU A 118 -8.66 -1.68 -0.80
CA LEU A 118 -8.40 -0.49 -1.60
C LEU A 118 -7.39 -0.76 -2.73
N LEU A 119 -6.29 -1.44 -2.42
CA LEU A 119 -5.25 -1.74 -3.41
C LEU A 119 -5.72 -2.74 -4.46
N ILE A 120 -6.25 -3.89 -4.02
CA ILE A 120 -6.64 -4.97 -4.90
C ILE A 120 -7.87 -4.57 -5.72
N PHE A 121 -8.86 -3.92 -5.10
CA PHE A 121 -10.06 -3.51 -5.80
C PHE A 121 -9.78 -2.39 -6.81
N THR A 122 -8.86 -1.48 -6.53
CA THR A 122 -8.39 -0.49 -7.52
C THR A 122 -7.80 -1.19 -8.73
N PHE A 123 -6.92 -2.18 -8.53
CA PHE A 123 -6.36 -2.97 -9.62
C PHE A 123 -7.44 -3.70 -10.43
N VAL A 124 -8.39 -4.37 -9.75
CA VAL A 124 -9.52 -5.07 -10.38
C VAL A 124 -10.40 -4.12 -11.19
N VAL A 125 -10.70 -2.95 -10.66
CA VAL A 125 -11.50 -1.93 -11.35
C VAL A 125 -10.78 -1.39 -12.59
N LEU A 126 -9.48 -1.11 -12.49
CA LEU A 126 -8.68 -0.67 -13.63
C LEU A 126 -8.58 -1.75 -14.71
N LEU A 127 -8.50 -3.01 -14.31
CA LEU A 127 -8.56 -4.15 -15.22
C LEU A 127 -9.94 -4.25 -15.89
N TYR A 128 -11.01 -4.11 -15.11
CA TYR A 128 -12.39 -4.16 -15.61
C TYR A 128 -12.69 -3.04 -16.62
N THR A 129 -12.24 -1.83 -16.36
CA THR A 129 -12.43 -0.69 -17.27
C THR A 129 -11.62 -0.81 -18.57
N GLN A 130 -10.81 -1.87 -18.71
CA GLN A 130 -9.91 -2.13 -19.83
C GLN A 130 -8.99 -0.95 -20.19
N ASN A 131 -8.74 -0.08 -19.23
CA ASN A 131 -7.79 1.00 -19.39
C ASN A 131 -6.37 0.47 -19.11
N THR A 132 -5.83 -0.27 -20.08
CA THR A 132 -4.53 -0.94 -19.97
C THR A 132 -3.39 0.03 -19.69
N GLU A 133 -3.49 1.26 -20.19
CA GLU A 133 -2.48 2.30 -19.92
C GLU A 133 -2.47 2.72 -18.47
N VAL A 134 -3.65 3.01 -17.92
CA VAL A 134 -3.76 3.38 -16.50
C VAL A 134 -3.38 2.21 -15.57
N LEU A 135 -3.71 0.99 -15.96
CA LEU A 135 -3.32 -0.21 -15.22
C LEU A 135 -1.79 -0.37 -15.19
N LYS A 136 -1.13 -0.12 -16.33
CA LYS A 136 0.34 -0.12 -16.42
C LYS A 136 0.96 0.99 -15.56
N GLU A 137 0.43 2.22 -15.66
CA GLU A 137 0.87 3.33 -14.82
C GLU A 137 0.72 3.00 -13.33
N TYR A 138 -0.39 2.37 -12.94
CA TYR A 138 -0.64 1.92 -11.56
C TYR A 138 0.40 0.88 -11.11
N ALA A 139 0.68 -0.12 -11.94
CA ALA A 139 1.69 -1.14 -11.64
C ALA A 139 3.11 -0.54 -11.55
N MET A 140 3.45 0.41 -12.43
CA MET A 140 4.72 1.14 -12.37
C MET A 140 4.84 1.97 -11.10
N ALA A 141 3.79 2.71 -10.72
CA ALA A 141 3.79 3.51 -9.51
C ALA A 141 3.93 2.64 -8.26
N PHE A 142 3.23 1.49 -8.24
CA PHE A 142 3.32 0.50 -7.17
C PHE A 142 4.76 -0.02 -7.02
N THR A 143 5.38 -0.43 -8.12
CA THR A 143 6.78 -0.90 -8.15
C THR A 143 7.74 0.19 -7.67
N PHE A 144 7.55 1.42 -8.12
CA PHE A 144 8.38 2.55 -7.71
C PHE A 144 8.30 2.81 -6.20
N ILE A 145 7.09 2.76 -5.62
CA ILE A 145 6.90 2.94 -4.18
C ILE A 145 7.63 1.86 -3.39
N TYR A 146 7.47 0.59 -3.77
CA TYR A 146 8.15 -0.51 -3.09
C TYR A 146 9.67 -0.40 -3.19
N LEU A 147 10.21 -0.11 -4.37
CA LEU A 147 11.65 0.01 -4.58
C LEU A 147 12.23 1.15 -3.75
N ALA A 148 11.58 2.31 -3.75
CA ALA A 148 12.02 3.46 -2.97
C ALA A 148 11.92 3.18 -1.47
N ALA A 149 10.78 2.66 -0.99
CA ALA A 149 10.60 2.36 0.42
C ALA A 149 11.61 1.31 0.92
N TYR A 150 11.85 0.25 0.14
CA TYR A 150 12.84 -0.77 0.47
C TYR A 150 14.24 -0.18 0.64
N THR A 151 14.63 0.75 -0.23
CA THR A 151 15.89 1.46 -0.12
C THR A 151 15.98 2.24 1.20
N PHE A 152 14.92 2.93 1.59
CA PHE A 152 14.88 3.62 2.88
C PHE A 152 14.94 2.67 4.06
N TYR A 153 14.24 1.54 4.02
CA TYR A 153 14.23 0.55 5.11
C TYR A 153 15.61 -0.06 5.37
N ILE A 154 16.42 -0.20 4.32
CA ILE A 154 17.82 -0.65 4.45
C ILE A 154 18.72 0.47 4.99
N LEU A 155 18.61 1.68 4.43
CA LEU A 155 19.55 2.78 4.71
C LEU A 155 19.14 3.62 5.92
N PHE A 156 17.88 3.63 6.27
CA PHE A 156 17.30 4.50 7.30
C PHE A 156 16.27 3.74 8.16
N PRO A 157 16.70 2.70 8.89
CA PRO A 157 15.79 1.93 9.74
C PRO A 157 15.26 2.79 10.88
N VAL A 158 13.92 2.78 11.04
CA VAL A 158 13.17 3.50 12.07
C VAL A 158 12.17 2.54 12.70
N ASP A 159 12.15 2.46 14.02
CA ASP A 159 11.21 1.64 14.77
C ASP A 159 9.81 2.29 14.77
N VAL A 160 8.78 1.46 14.93
CA VAL A 160 7.40 1.95 15.05
C VAL A 160 7.23 2.83 16.29
N ALA A 161 6.46 3.90 16.16
CA ALA A 161 6.28 4.92 17.20
C ALA A 161 5.84 4.34 18.56
N GLY A 162 4.96 3.32 18.54
CA GLY A 162 4.45 2.66 19.74
C GLY A 162 5.48 1.86 20.54
N HIS A 163 6.66 1.57 19.95
CA HIS A 163 7.77 0.94 20.67
C HIS A 163 8.73 1.96 21.29
N VAL A 164 8.83 3.13 20.69
CA VAL A 164 9.82 4.15 21.05
C VAL A 164 9.27 5.15 22.04
N LEU A 165 7.99 5.54 21.90
CA LEU A 165 7.42 6.62 22.69
C LEU A 165 6.91 6.14 24.04
N PRO A 166 7.34 6.76 25.15
CA PRO A 166 6.80 6.46 26.47
C PRO A 166 5.29 6.73 26.54
N GLY A 167 4.54 5.76 27.05
CA GLY A 167 3.09 5.87 27.19
C GLY A 167 2.29 5.61 25.92
N MET A 168 2.94 5.26 24.81
CA MET A 168 2.31 4.78 23.59
C MET A 168 2.53 3.26 23.45
N THR A 169 1.57 2.58 22.87
CA THR A 169 1.67 1.13 22.63
C THR A 169 1.28 0.80 21.20
N PRO A 170 1.93 -0.17 20.56
CA PRO A 170 1.54 -0.62 19.22
C PRO A 170 0.26 -1.48 19.32
N LEU A 171 -0.90 -0.82 19.40
CA LEU A 171 -2.21 -1.44 19.64
C LEU A 171 -2.56 -2.55 18.63
N LEU A 172 -2.10 -2.43 17.40
CA LEU A 172 -2.33 -3.47 16.39
C LEU A 172 -1.78 -4.82 16.82
N TYR A 173 -0.58 -4.84 17.39
CA TYR A 173 0.08 -6.08 17.82
C TYR A 173 -0.55 -6.67 19.07
N GLN A 174 -1.16 -5.85 19.92
CA GLN A 174 -1.88 -6.32 21.09
C GLN A 174 -3.23 -6.95 20.78
N LEU A 175 -3.90 -6.45 19.76
CA LEU A 175 -5.23 -6.94 19.32
C LEU A 175 -5.16 -8.13 18.37
N SER A 176 -4.03 -8.32 17.72
CA SER A 176 -3.95 -9.27 16.64
C SER A 176 -3.85 -10.71 17.16
N PRO A 177 -4.70 -11.62 16.66
CA PRO A 177 -4.50 -13.05 16.88
C PRO A 177 -3.09 -13.50 16.44
N PRO A 178 -2.52 -14.58 17.04
CA PRO A 178 -1.16 -15.03 16.72
C PRO A 178 -0.87 -15.30 15.23
N ALA A 179 -1.88 -15.62 14.45
CA ALA A 179 -1.76 -15.82 13.02
C ALA A 179 -1.53 -14.49 12.28
N ILE A 180 -2.31 -13.45 12.62
CA ILE A 180 -2.15 -12.11 12.05
C ILE A 180 -0.81 -11.52 12.48
N LEU A 181 -0.43 -11.71 13.72
CA LEU A 181 0.86 -11.26 14.23
C LEU A 181 2.03 -11.85 13.42
N ARG A 182 1.95 -13.12 12.99
CA ARG A 182 2.95 -13.74 12.11
C ARG A 182 3.01 -13.08 10.74
N ILE A 183 1.87 -12.73 10.14
CA ILE A 183 1.83 -12.03 8.86
C ILE A 183 2.46 -10.63 9.01
N LEU A 184 2.12 -9.91 10.07
CA LEU A 184 2.68 -8.58 10.35
C LEU A 184 4.21 -8.65 10.56
N THR A 185 4.70 -9.61 11.32
CA THR A 185 6.13 -9.81 11.54
C THR A 185 6.87 -10.35 10.32
N PHE A 186 6.18 -11.04 9.41
CA PHE A 186 6.73 -11.41 8.10
C PHE A 186 6.91 -10.18 7.21
N CYS A 187 5.93 -9.27 7.19
CA CYS A 187 6.00 -8.04 6.39
C CYS A 187 7.01 -7.03 6.96
N ASP A 188 7.27 -7.05 8.27
CA ASP A 188 8.23 -6.19 8.96
C ASP A 188 8.94 -6.98 10.07
N PRO A 189 9.97 -7.78 9.74
CA PRO A 189 10.63 -8.70 10.67
C PRO A 189 11.25 -8.06 11.90
N GLY A 190 11.56 -6.77 11.83
CA GLY A 190 12.22 -6.05 12.94
C GLY A 190 11.39 -4.93 13.51
N LEU A 191 10.20 -4.69 12.97
CA LEU A 191 9.39 -3.50 13.26
C LEU A 191 10.18 -2.18 13.06
N LYS A 192 11.13 -2.21 12.09
CA LYS A 192 12.05 -1.12 11.76
C LYS A 192 11.77 -0.49 10.40
N ASN A 193 10.71 -0.93 9.74
CA ASN A 193 10.33 -0.45 8.42
C ASN A 193 9.27 0.65 8.52
N SER A 194 9.46 1.61 9.43
CA SER A 194 8.48 2.64 9.66
C SER A 194 8.53 3.75 8.60
N PHE A 195 9.73 4.20 8.20
CA PHE A 195 9.90 5.33 7.27
C PHE A 195 10.38 4.90 5.88
N PRO A 196 9.73 5.36 4.80
CA PRO A 196 8.43 6.03 4.72
C PRO A 196 7.28 5.03 4.86
N SER A 197 6.10 5.49 5.30
CA SER A 197 4.93 4.62 5.45
C SER A 197 4.42 4.08 4.11
N LEU A 198 4.54 2.76 3.90
CA LEU A 198 3.94 2.08 2.73
C LEU A 198 2.41 2.16 2.73
N HIS A 199 1.78 2.11 3.91
CA HIS A 199 0.33 2.23 4.03
C HIS A 199 -0.17 3.59 3.54
N ALA A 200 0.51 4.67 3.93
CA ALA A 200 0.22 6.01 3.43
C ALA A 200 0.50 6.11 1.93
N ALA A 201 1.67 5.65 1.48
CA ALA A 201 2.08 5.77 0.09
C ALA A 201 1.12 5.05 -0.87
N LEU A 202 0.83 3.79 -0.60
CA LEU A 202 0.01 2.95 -1.48
C LEU A 202 -1.47 3.35 -1.44
N SER A 203 -2.01 3.71 -0.26
CA SER A 203 -3.41 4.17 -0.15
C SER A 203 -3.64 5.48 -0.90
N VAL A 204 -2.74 6.44 -0.73
CA VAL A 204 -2.82 7.72 -1.44
C VAL A 204 -2.64 7.52 -2.94
N MET A 205 -1.66 6.72 -3.36
CA MET A 205 -1.44 6.40 -4.77
C MET A 205 -2.69 5.76 -5.40
N ALA A 206 -3.26 4.73 -4.79
CA ALA A 206 -4.48 4.09 -5.29
C ALA A 206 -5.63 5.10 -5.43
N THR A 207 -5.80 5.97 -4.43
CA THR A 207 -6.82 7.02 -4.46
C THR A 207 -6.57 8.04 -5.56
N LEU A 208 -5.33 8.46 -5.81
CA LEU A 208 -4.99 9.36 -6.93
C LEU A 208 -5.38 8.76 -8.28
N PHE A 209 -5.07 7.47 -8.51
CA PHE A 209 -5.48 6.80 -9.75
C PHE A 209 -7.00 6.76 -9.91
N ILE A 210 -7.74 6.45 -8.85
CA ILE A 210 -9.20 6.43 -8.89
C ILE A 210 -9.77 7.83 -9.13
N LEU A 211 -9.25 8.85 -8.45
CA LEU A 211 -9.73 10.23 -8.58
C LEU A 211 -9.53 10.80 -9.99
N PHE A 212 -8.35 10.61 -10.55
CA PHE A 212 -7.95 11.31 -11.76
C PHE A 212 -8.01 10.47 -13.03
N ARG A 213 -8.14 9.14 -12.91
CA ARG A 213 -8.08 8.22 -14.06
C ARG A 213 -9.33 7.37 -14.26
N THR A 214 -10.37 7.54 -13.45
CA THR A 214 -11.65 6.83 -13.59
C THR A 214 -12.84 7.77 -13.43
N ASP A 215 -14.04 7.33 -13.83
CA ASP A 215 -15.30 8.07 -13.65
C ASP A 215 -16.22 7.46 -12.58
N LEU A 216 -15.69 6.58 -11.74
CA LEU A 216 -16.45 5.83 -10.74
C LEU A 216 -16.75 6.65 -9.48
N ARG A 217 -17.74 7.55 -9.55
CA ARG A 217 -18.05 8.51 -8.49
C ARG A 217 -18.21 7.88 -7.10
N ARG A 218 -18.94 6.76 -6.99
CA ARG A 218 -19.15 6.09 -5.70
C ARG A 218 -17.83 5.55 -5.13
N TYR A 219 -17.01 4.96 -5.99
CA TYR A 219 -15.72 4.43 -5.57
C TYR A 219 -14.72 5.54 -5.23
N LYS A 220 -14.76 6.68 -5.91
CA LYS A 220 -13.95 7.87 -5.54
C LYS A 220 -14.20 8.29 -4.10
N VAL A 221 -15.46 8.45 -3.71
CA VAL A 221 -15.83 8.85 -2.34
C VAL A 221 -15.38 7.80 -1.32
N PHE A 222 -15.60 6.52 -1.62
CA PHE A 222 -15.16 5.43 -0.77
C PHE A 222 -13.63 5.38 -0.62
N ALA A 223 -12.88 5.49 -1.72
CA ALA A 223 -11.42 5.47 -1.72
C ALA A 223 -10.82 6.62 -0.89
N VAL A 224 -11.35 7.84 -1.06
CA VAL A 224 -10.92 9.00 -0.26
C VAL A 224 -11.21 8.77 1.22
N GLY A 225 -12.43 8.36 1.58
CA GLY A 225 -12.81 8.10 2.97
C GLY A 225 -11.95 7.01 3.61
N THR A 226 -11.74 5.90 2.90
CA THR A 226 -10.89 4.79 3.35
C THR A 226 -9.44 5.24 3.53
N THR A 227 -8.89 6.00 2.59
CA THR A 227 -7.51 6.52 2.69
C THR A 227 -7.35 7.44 3.88
N ILE A 228 -8.26 8.40 4.09
CA ILE A 228 -8.23 9.28 5.26
C ILE A 228 -8.24 8.47 6.55
N PHE A 229 -9.09 7.43 6.61
CA PHE A 229 -9.17 6.60 7.80
C PHE A 229 -7.93 5.73 7.98
N ILE A 230 -7.31 5.21 6.91
CA ILE A 230 -6.03 4.49 6.98
C ILE A 230 -4.93 5.41 7.52
N LEU A 231 -4.83 6.66 7.04
CA LEU A 231 -3.87 7.65 7.54
C LEU A 231 -4.07 7.94 9.03
N PHE A 232 -5.30 8.02 9.50
CA PHE A 232 -5.61 8.11 10.93
C PHE A 232 -5.21 6.81 11.66
N ALA A 233 -5.59 5.65 11.14
CA ALA A 233 -5.40 4.36 11.79
C ALA A 233 -3.91 4.02 12.01
N ILE A 234 -3.02 4.34 11.07
CA ILE A 234 -1.59 4.06 11.20
C ILE A 234 -0.93 4.84 12.35
N LEU A 235 -1.40 6.07 12.61
CA LEU A 235 -0.94 6.88 13.74
C LEU A 235 -1.59 6.41 15.05
N TYR A 236 -2.91 6.20 15.03
CA TYR A 236 -3.68 5.76 16.18
C TYR A 236 -3.23 4.39 16.71
N LEU A 237 -2.97 3.43 15.82
CA LEU A 237 -2.51 2.09 16.18
C LEU A 237 -1.03 2.05 16.63
N GLY A 238 -0.32 3.17 16.59
CA GLY A 238 1.06 3.28 17.04
C GLY A 238 2.09 2.64 16.12
N ILE A 239 1.75 2.50 14.83
CA ILE A 239 2.60 1.80 13.87
C ILE A 239 3.53 2.76 13.12
N HIS A 240 3.12 4.03 12.99
CA HIS A 240 3.87 5.03 12.25
C HIS A 240 4.00 6.35 13.01
N TRP A 241 5.05 7.08 12.67
CA TRP A 241 5.24 8.47 13.02
C TRP A 241 4.47 9.38 12.06
N ILE A 242 4.19 10.63 12.45
CA ILE A 242 3.60 11.64 11.55
C ILE A 242 4.54 11.88 10.36
N THR A 243 5.84 11.93 10.63
CA THR A 243 6.88 12.08 9.59
C THR A 243 6.84 10.94 8.57
N ASP A 244 6.64 9.69 9.01
CA ASP A 244 6.52 8.53 8.11
C ASP A 244 5.31 8.67 7.18
N MET A 245 4.19 9.10 7.74
CA MET A 245 2.96 9.34 6.98
C MET A 245 3.17 10.42 5.91
N ILE A 246 3.80 11.54 6.28
CA ILE A 246 4.11 12.62 5.35
C ILE A 246 5.07 12.12 4.26
N GLY A 247 6.12 11.39 4.64
CA GLY A 247 7.06 10.77 3.70
C GLY A 247 6.36 9.84 2.71
N GLY A 248 5.43 9.01 3.22
CA GLY A 248 4.60 8.14 2.38
C GLY A 248 3.69 8.90 1.41
N ILE A 249 3.05 9.98 1.86
CA ILE A 249 2.22 10.84 1.00
C ILE A 249 3.07 11.46 -0.11
N ILE A 250 4.24 12.01 0.21
CA ILE A 250 5.15 12.60 -0.79
C ILE A 250 5.57 11.52 -1.80
N LEU A 251 5.90 10.33 -1.34
CA LEU A 251 6.28 9.21 -2.18
C LEU A 251 5.13 8.80 -3.12
N ALA A 252 3.88 8.81 -2.66
CA ALA A 252 2.70 8.53 -3.48
C ALA A 252 2.55 9.52 -4.65
N PHE A 253 2.67 10.81 -4.36
CA PHE A 253 2.60 11.85 -5.40
C PHE A 253 3.76 11.72 -6.39
N ALA A 254 4.99 11.48 -5.90
CA ALA A 254 6.15 11.27 -6.76
C ALA A 254 5.94 10.07 -7.69
N ALA A 255 5.51 8.93 -7.15
CA ALA A 255 5.26 7.71 -7.92
C ALA A 255 4.15 7.91 -8.97
N TYR A 256 3.04 8.53 -8.59
CA TYR A 256 1.95 8.86 -9.52
C TYR A 256 2.45 9.75 -10.65
N PHE A 257 3.22 10.80 -10.33
CA PHE A 257 3.72 11.75 -11.32
C PHE A 257 4.74 11.10 -12.27
N VAL A 258 5.67 10.32 -11.74
CA VAL A 258 6.69 9.61 -12.54
C VAL A 258 6.01 8.61 -13.48
N ALA A 259 5.11 7.77 -12.98
CA ALA A 259 4.44 6.76 -13.78
C ALA A 259 3.62 7.38 -14.92
N THR A 260 2.84 8.43 -14.62
CA THR A 260 2.02 9.11 -15.64
C THR A 260 2.84 9.92 -16.65
N ARG A 261 4.04 10.40 -16.29
CA ARG A 261 4.93 11.11 -17.22
C ARG A 261 5.63 10.15 -18.17
N ILE A 262 6.17 9.04 -17.66
CA ILE A 262 6.83 8.02 -18.46
C ILE A 262 5.87 7.46 -19.52
N SER A 263 4.63 7.18 -19.14
CA SER A 263 3.60 6.70 -20.06
C SER A 263 3.39 7.68 -21.20
N LYS A 264 3.17 8.96 -20.92
CA LYS A 264 2.93 10.01 -21.95
C LYS A 264 4.10 10.21 -22.92
N THR A 265 5.34 10.11 -22.45
CA THR A 265 6.52 10.30 -23.29
C THR A 265 6.64 9.18 -24.33
N ARG A 266 6.36 7.94 -23.91
CA ARG A 266 6.45 6.76 -24.77
C ARG A 266 5.43 6.79 -25.91
N PHE A 267 4.21 7.27 -25.67
CA PHE A 267 3.20 7.41 -26.75
C PHE A 267 3.58 8.43 -27.79
N LYS A 268 4.18 9.54 -27.37
CA LYS A 268 4.64 10.56 -28.30
C LYS A 268 5.73 10.05 -29.25
N ASP A 269 6.59 9.16 -28.76
CA ASP A 269 7.65 8.56 -29.57
C ASP A 269 7.11 7.47 -30.51
N GLU A 270 6.14 6.67 -30.09
CA GLU A 270 5.48 5.67 -30.92
C GLU A 270 4.70 6.33 -32.08
N ASP A 271 3.98 7.42 -31.82
CA ASP A 271 3.29 8.20 -32.87
C ASP A 271 4.27 8.79 -33.88
N ILE A 272 5.41 9.32 -33.45
CA ILE A 272 6.43 9.86 -34.35
C ILE A 272 7.01 8.77 -35.29
N HIS A 273 7.24 7.57 -34.76
CA HIS A 273 7.73 6.44 -35.55
C HIS A 273 6.69 5.90 -36.56
N LEU A 274 5.39 6.05 -36.27
CA LEU A 274 4.32 5.64 -37.19
C LEU A 274 4.19 6.61 -38.38
N TYR A 275 4.47 7.90 -38.18
CA TYR A 275 4.44 8.93 -39.22
C TYR A 275 5.70 8.95 -40.09
N MET A 276 6.77 8.28 -39.70
CA MET A 276 8.04 8.22 -40.44
C MET A 276 8.21 6.91 -41.25
N ARG A 277 7.21 6.03 -41.26
CA ARG A 277 7.12 4.86 -42.16
C ARG A 277 6.06 5.07 -43.21
#